data_b505a7d39f21b98b9768ca4ea340f74c
#
_entry.id   b505a7d39f21b98b9768ca4ea340f74c
#
_cell.length_a   1.000
_cell.length_b   1.000
_cell.length_c   1.000
_cell.angle_alpha   90.00
_cell.angle_beta   90.00
_cell.angle_gamma   90.00
#
_symmetry.space_group_name_H-M   'P 1'
#
loop_
_entity.id
_entity.type
_entity.pdbx_description
1 polymer ?
#
loop_
_entity_poly.entity_id
_entity_poly.type
_entity_poly.pdbx_seq_one_letter_code
_entity_poly.pdbx_strand_id
1 'polypeptide(L)' 'MSIDTRASLIKSAEYMLRSKGYAAFSYADLEKVVGIKKASIHHHFPKKEDLGAVIIESYIQQSILDFERIEQDFP' A
#
# COMPACT_ATOMS: atom_id res chain seq x y z
N MET A 1 -9.57 -14.76 -14.33
CA MET A 1 -8.61 -13.68 -14.19
C MET A 1 -8.11 -13.64 -12.76
N SER A 2 -6.84 -13.83 -12.57
CA SER A 2 -6.28 -13.81 -11.21
C SER A 2 -6.09 -12.36 -10.78
N ILE A 3 -6.76 -11.99 -9.68
CA ILE A 3 -6.54 -10.71 -9.05
C ILE A 3 -5.26 -10.83 -8.23
N ASP A 4 -4.33 -9.92 -8.44
CA ASP A 4 -3.12 -9.88 -7.61
C ASP A 4 -3.49 -9.40 -6.20
N THR A 5 -3.64 -10.33 -5.29
CA THR A 5 -4.03 -10.06 -3.90
C THR A 5 -3.04 -9.14 -3.22
N ARG A 6 -1.74 -9.34 -3.47
CA ARG A 6 -0.70 -8.49 -2.88
C ARG A 6 -0.84 -7.05 -3.33
N ALA A 7 -1.06 -6.84 -4.62
CA ALA A 7 -1.25 -5.49 -5.16
C ALA A 7 -2.51 -4.82 -4.59
N SER A 8 -3.59 -5.58 -4.45
CA SER A 8 -4.83 -5.09 -3.86
C SER A 8 -4.64 -4.67 -2.41
N LEU A 9 -3.88 -5.46 -1.65
CA LEU A 9 -3.55 -5.14 -0.26
C LEU A 9 -2.76 -3.84 -0.16
N ILE A 10 -1.77 -3.68 -1.01
CA ILE A 10 -0.93 -2.48 -1.02
C ILE A 10 -1.76 -1.24 -1.34
N LYS A 11 -2.59 -1.29 -2.37
CA LYS A 11 -3.45 -0.17 -2.75
C LYS A 11 -4.44 0.21 -1.66
N SER A 12 -5.09 -0.79 -1.06
CA SER A 12 -6.06 -0.56 0.01
C SER A 12 -5.37 0.00 1.25
N ALA A 13 -4.19 -0.50 1.59
CA ALA A 13 -3.42 0.01 2.71
C ALA A 13 -2.94 1.44 2.48
N GLU A 14 -2.53 1.78 1.26
CA GLU A 14 -2.17 3.16 0.90
C GLU A 14 -3.34 4.10 1.12
N TYR A 15 -4.52 3.70 0.67
CA TYR A 15 -5.73 4.50 0.87
C TYR A 15 -6.01 4.72 2.35
N MET A 16 -5.92 3.66 3.16
CA MET A 16 -6.16 3.75 4.58
C MET A 16 -5.12 4.59 5.30
N LEU A 17 -3.87 4.49 4.86
CA LEU A 17 -2.78 5.29 5.42
C LEU A 17 -3.03 6.78 5.19
N ARG A 18 -3.51 7.14 4.00
CA ARG A 18 -3.83 8.53 3.67
C ARG A 18 -5.05 9.04 4.44
N SER A 19 -6.08 8.19 4.59
CA SER A 19 -7.35 8.62 5.17
C SER A 19 -7.37 8.54 6.69
N LYS A 20 -6.70 7.56 7.30
CA LYS A 20 -6.74 7.32 8.74
C LYS A 20 -5.39 7.49 9.44
N GLY A 21 -4.29 7.39 8.70
CA GLY A 21 -2.96 7.37 9.27
C GLY A 21 -2.52 5.96 9.68
N TYR A 22 -1.20 5.77 9.82
CA TYR A 22 -0.60 4.47 10.08
C TYR A 22 -1.12 3.82 11.36
N ALA A 23 -1.24 4.59 12.44
CA ALA A 23 -1.64 4.07 13.74
C ALA A 23 -3.11 3.64 13.79
N ALA A 24 -3.94 4.22 12.93
CA ALA A 24 -5.39 4.03 12.97
C ALA A 24 -5.89 2.88 12.10
N PHE A 25 -5.11 2.41 11.13
CA PHE A 25 -5.56 1.31 10.30
C PHE A 25 -5.04 -0.03 10.81
N SER A 26 -5.81 -1.09 10.56
CA SER A 26 -5.47 -2.44 11.02
C SER A 26 -5.73 -3.47 9.92
N TYR A 27 -5.24 -4.70 10.13
CA TYR A 27 -5.53 -5.80 9.21
C TYR A 27 -7.02 -6.16 9.21
N ALA A 28 -7.75 -5.86 10.29
CA ALA A 28 -9.20 -6.03 10.31
C ALA A 28 -9.88 -5.10 9.30
N ASP A 29 -9.39 -3.88 9.17
CA ASP A 29 -9.88 -2.93 8.17
C ASP A 29 -9.58 -3.42 6.76
N LEU A 30 -8.37 -3.93 6.52
CA LEU A 30 -7.99 -4.48 5.24
C LEU A 30 -8.86 -5.67 4.86
N GLU A 31 -9.15 -6.55 5.82
CA GLU A 31 -10.02 -7.70 5.61
C GLU A 31 -11.38 -7.27 5.07
N LYS A 32 -11.95 -6.22 5.64
CA LYS A 32 -13.25 -5.70 5.22
C LYS A 32 -13.21 -5.10 3.81
N VAL A 33 -12.17 -4.35 3.50
CA VAL A 33 -12.07 -3.63 2.23
C VAL A 33 -11.70 -4.58 1.09
N VAL A 34 -10.73 -5.45 1.30
CA VAL A 34 -10.24 -6.35 0.27
C VAL A 34 -11.08 -7.62 0.15
N GLY A 35 -11.77 -8.00 1.22
CA GLY A 35 -12.63 -9.18 1.22
C GLY A 35 -11.89 -10.49 1.36
N ILE A 36 -10.70 -10.48 1.97
CA ILE A 36 -9.93 -11.68 2.26
C ILE A 36 -9.71 -11.81 3.75
N LYS A 37 -9.39 -13.02 4.20
CA LYS A 37 -9.20 -13.29 5.62
C LYS A 37 -7.86 -12.76 6.12
N LYS A 38 -7.79 -12.42 7.41
CA LYS A 38 -6.56 -11.98 8.07
C LYS A 38 -5.39 -12.92 7.84
N ALA A 39 -5.64 -14.24 7.85
CA ALA A 39 -4.60 -15.23 7.63
C ALA A 39 -3.90 -15.02 6.28
N SER A 40 -4.66 -14.70 5.24
CA SER A 40 -4.10 -14.41 3.92
C SER A 40 -3.29 -13.12 3.92
N ILE A 41 -3.76 -12.11 4.66
CA ILE A 41 -3.03 -10.85 4.79
C ILE A 41 -1.68 -11.10 5.49
N HIS A 42 -1.69 -11.86 6.58
CA HIS A 42 -0.46 -12.21 7.30
C HIS A 42 0.48 -13.09 6.48
N HIS A 43 -0.06 -13.86 5.53
CA HIS A 43 0.77 -14.64 4.62
C HIS A 43 1.62 -13.72 3.72
N HIS A 44 1.03 -12.65 3.21
CA HIS A 44 1.74 -11.69 2.37
C HIS A 44 2.58 -10.72 3.18
N PHE A 45 2.06 -10.27 4.31
CA PHE A 45 2.70 -9.29 5.18
C PHE A 45 2.59 -9.75 6.63
N PRO A 46 3.57 -10.54 7.12
CA PRO A 46 3.50 -11.11 8.47
C PRO A 46 3.33 -10.08 9.57
N LYS A 47 3.89 -8.89 9.38
CA LYS A 47 3.76 -7.77 10.32
C LYS A 47 3.23 -6.54 9.59
N LYS A 48 2.51 -5.70 10.30
CA LYS A 48 2.02 -4.42 9.77
C LYS A 48 3.19 -3.56 9.26
N GLU A 49 4.32 -3.64 9.93
CA GLU A 49 5.55 -2.92 9.54
C GLU A 49 6.04 -3.32 8.16
N ASP A 50 5.90 -4.59 7.81
CA ASP A 50 6.30 -5.10 6.48
C ASP A 50 5.47 -4.44 5.39
N LEU A 51 4.17 -4.32 5.62
CA LEU A 51 3.26 -3.65 4.70
C LEU A 51 3.58 -2.15 4.63
N GLY A 52 3.81 -1.53 5.77
CA GLY A 52 4.19 -0.12 5.85
C GLY A 52 5.47 0.20 5.07
N ALA A 53 6.47 -0.66 5.17
CA ALA A 53 7.73 -0.50 4.44
C ALA A 53 7.52 -0.53 2.93
N VAL A 54 6.69 -1.44 2.43
CA VAL A 54 6.39 -1.53 1.00
C VAL A 54 5.63 -0.29 0.51
N ILE A 55 4.71 0.22 1.32
CA ILE A 55 3.96 1.44 0.99
C ILE A 55 4.90 2.63 0.89
N ILE A 56 5.80 2.79 1.86
CA ILE A 56 6.77 3.89 1.87
C ILE A 56 7.68 3.80 0.66
N GLU A 57 8.17 2.61 0.33
CA GLU A 57 9.00 2.40 -0.85
C GLU A 57 8.27 2.78 -2.13
N SER A 58 6.99 2.41 -2.24
CA SER A 58 6.15 2.76 -3.38
C SER A 58 5.99 4.28 -3.52
N TYR A 59 5.81 4.97 -2.41
CA TYR A 59 5.73 6.43 -2.39
C TYR A 59 7.02 7.08 -2.86
N ILE A 60 8.14 6.60 -2.37
CA ILE A 60 9.46 7.14 -2.75
C ILE A 60 9.67 6.96 -4.25
N GLN A 61 9.40 5.78 -4.78
CA GLN A 61 9.54 5.51 -6.21
C GLN A 61 8.65 6.40 -7.05
N GLN A 62 7.40 6.58 -6.64
CA GLN A 62 6.46 7.44 -7.35
C GLN A 62 6.91 8.91 -7.30
N SER A 63 7.42 9.35 -6.16
CA SER A 63 7.95 10.71 -6.00
C SER A 63 9.14 10.97 -6.93
N ILE A 64 10.03 10.01 -7.06
CA ILE A 64 11.18 10.11 -7.97
C ILE A 64 10.71 10.22 -9.41
N LEU A 65 9.76 9.38 -9.83
CA LEU A 65 9.22 9.42 -11.18
C LEU A 65 8.53 10.75 -11.48
N ASP A 66 7.78 11.27 -10.52
CA ASP A 66 7.11 12.56 -10.67
C ASP A 66 8.12 13.70 -10.78
N PHE A 67 9.19 13.64 -9.97
CA PHE A 67 10.25 14.64 -10.02
C PHE A 67 10.98 14.63 -11.36
N GLU A 68 11.31 13.44 -11.87
CA GLU A 68 11.95 13.30 -13.18
C GLU A 68 11.08 13.84 -14.30
N ARG A 69 9.77 13.60 -14.23
CA ARG A 69 8.82 14.13 -15.21
C ARG A 69 8.81 15.65 -15.19
N ILE A 70 8.82 16.25 -14.00
CA ILE A 70 8.85 17.71 -13.84
C ILE A 70 10.12 18.28 -14.46
N GLU A 71 11.27 17.65 -14.23
CA GLU A 71 12.54 18.08 -14.81
C GLU A 71 12.51 18.02 -16.35
N GLN A 72 11.87 17.02 -16.92
CA GLN A 72 11.76 16.89 -18.37
C GLN A 72 10.82 17.94 -18.98
N ASP A 73 9.79 18.33 -18.26
CA ASP A 73 8.80 19.28 -18.72
C ASP A 73 9.25 20.73 -18.57
N PHE A 74 10.24 20.99 -17.73
CA PHE A 74 10.80 22.34 -17.54
C PHE A 74 12.17 22.44 -18.20
N PRO A 75 12.32 23.35 -19.15
CA PRO A 75 13.60 23.59 -19.79
C PRO A 75 14.64 24.20 -18.84
#